data_78b33811ef6f068da04683809239179a
#
_entry.id   78b33811ef6f068da04683809239179a
#
_cell.length_a   1.000
_cell.length_b   1.000
_cell.length_c   1.000
_cell.angle_alpha   90.00
_cell.angle_beta   90.00
_cell.angle_gamma   90.00
#
_symmetry.space_group_name_H-M   'P 1'
#
loop_
_entity.id
_entity.type
_entity.pdbx_description
1 polymer ?
#
loop_
_entity_poly.entity_id
_entity_poly.type
_entity_poly.pdbx_seq_one_letter_code
_entity_poly.pdbx_strand_id
1 'polypeptide(L)'
;VAGSLKSVRGTRDLLPPETETWNFVEATVRDVFRVYNFQEIRTPILEDLQLFQRSVGEETDIVSKEMFAWEDRARAQSEKGQWLALRPENTAGVVRAYIEHKLWERPGLQRFYYIGPQFRRERPQKGRYRQFYQIGAEVIGPTTAGSESPAVDAELLEMLATLLDRLGIQGWSLKLNSVGCANDRPIYLQALRDALKDVVHTMCSDCQRRAETNPLRVLDCKVPEDQPIIEKLPRMADYLDESCRAHFAEVQKILTAMEVPFTIDHR
;
A
#
# COMPACT_ATOMS: atom_id res chain seq x y z
N VAL A 1 4.60 33.83 -30.54
CA VAL A 1 5.43 33.62 -29.34
C VAL A 1 5.29 32.16 -28.98
N ALA A 2 6.35 31.36 -29.16
CA ALA A 2 6.35 29.98 -28.69
C ALA A 2 6.04 29.97 -27.19
N GLY A 3 4.99 29.27 -26.77
CA GLY A 3 4.60 29.19 -25.37
C GLY A 3 5.79 28.70 -24.51
N SER A 4 6.02 29.30 -23.34
CA SER A 4 7.08 28.86 -22.43
C SER A 4 6.83 27.39 -22.05
N LEU A 5 7.87 26.57 -22.11
CA LEU A 5 7.82 25.19 -21.61
C LEU A 5 7.51 25.22 -20.10
N LYS A 6 6.61 24.33 -19.69
CA LYS A 6 6.20 24.18 -18.27
C LYS A 6 6.34 22.72 -17.88
N SER A 7 6.40 22.45 -16.58
CA SER A 7 6.35 21.10 -16.07
C SER A 7 5.09 20.37 -16.56
N VAL A 8 5.19 19.04 -16.70
CA VAL A 8 4.06 18.21 -17.16
C VAL A 8 2.93 18.32 -16.16
N ARG A 9 1.69 18.43 -16.65
CA ARG A 9 0.51 18.50 -15.79
C ARG A 9 0.46 17.34 -14.80
N GLY A 10 0.38 17.67 -13.51
CA GLY A 10 0.40 16.69 -12.43
C GLY A 10 1.81 16.37 -11.90
N THR A 11 2.82 17.08 -12.40
CA THR A 11 4.16 17.13 -11.79
C THR A 11 4.46 18.55 -11.34
N ARG A 12 5.46 18.72 -10.50
CA ARG A 12 5.92 20.04 -10.06
C ARG A 12 7.40 20.00 -9.67
N ASP A 13 8.03 21.16 -9.74
CA ASP A 13 9.34 21.35 -9.15
C ASP A 13 9.21 21.59 -7.63
N LEU A 14 10.17 21.08 -6.87
CA LEU A 14 10.33 21.38 -5.46
C LEU A 14 11.45 22.41 -5.31
N LEU A 15 11.09 23.62 -4.91
CA LEU A 15 12.01 24.74 -4.84
C LEU A 15 12.17 25.22 -3.39
N PRO A 16 13.28 25.89 -3.04
CA PRO A 16 13.39 26.59 -1.75
C PRO A 16 12.27 27.64 -1.58
N PRO A 17 11.69 27.78 -0.38
CA PRO A 17 12.07 27.10 0.88
C PRO A 17 11.40 25.73 1.10
N GLU A 18 10.54 25.26 0.20
CA GLU A 18 9.83 23.99 0.37
C GLU A 18 10.78 22.79 0.51
N THR A 19 11.91 22.81 -0.18
CA THR A 19 12.94 21.76 -0.07
C THR A 19 13.52 21.61 1.34
N GLU A 20 13.48 22.64 2.18
CA GLU A 20 13.89 22.55 3.58
C GLU A 20 12.97 21.63 4.38
N THR A 21 11.65 21.73 4.14
CA THR A 21 10.67 20.82 4.75
C THR A 21 10.88 19.38 4.28
N TRP A 22 11.17 19.18 2.99
CA TRP A 22 11.48 17.86 2.45
C TRP A 22 12.71 17.24 3.10
N ASN A 23 13.80 18.04 3.23
CA ASN A 23 15.03 17.59 3.89
C ASN A 23 14.79 17.22 5.36
N PHE A 24 13.97 18.00 6.08
CA PHE A 24 13.58 17.69 7.45
C PHE A 24 12.81 16.38 7.54
N VAL A 25 11.81 16.17 6.67
CA VAL A 25 11.03 14.92 6.62
C VAL A 25 11.94 13.73 6.35
N GLU A 26 12.78 13.81 5.31
CA GLU A 26 13.67 12.71 4.94
C GLU A 26 14.70 12.40 6.03
N ALA A 27 15.26 13.42 6.70
CA ALA A 27 16.18 13.21 7.80
C ALA A 27 15.50 12.53 8.99
N THR A 28 14.30 12.98 9.35
CA THR A 28 13.50 12.38 10.43
C THR A 28 13.17 10.92 10.13
N VAL A 29 12.77 10.61 8.89
CA VAL A 29 12.48 9.24 8.45
C VAL A 29 13.72 8.36 8.61
N ARG A 30 14.87 8.79 8.08
CA ARG A 30 16.12 8.00 8.19
C ARG A 30 16.50 7.73 9.63
N ASP A 31 16.32 8.70 10.52
CA ASP A 31 16.62 8.54 11.94
C ASP A 31 15.68 7.54 12.61
N VAL A 32 14.36 7.64 12.36
CA VAL A 32 13.40 6.67 12.91
C VAL A 32 13.71 5.26 12.41
N PHE A 33 13.81 5.07 11.10
CA PHE A 33 14.06 3.75 10.54
C PHE A 33 15.39 3.12 11.01
N ARG A 34 16.41 3.94 11.23
CA ARG A 34 17.69 3.48 11.81
C ARG A 34 17.52 2.93 13.23
N VAL A 35 16.69 3.59 14.07
CA VAL A 35 16.41 3.13 15.44
C VAL A 35 15.73 1.76 15.44
N TYR A 36 14.81 1.52 14.49
CA TYR A 36 14.11 0.23 14.32
C TYR A 36 14.90 -0.79 13.46
N ASN A 37 16.19 -0.52 13.22
CA ASN A 37 17.09 -1.42 12.49
C ASN A 37 16.69 -1.70 11.04
N PHE A 38 16.09 -0.71 10.35
CA PHE A 38 15.83 -0.79 8.93
C PHE A 38 17.01 -0.25 8.12
N GLN A 39 17.28 -0.89 6.99
CA GLN A 39 18.30 -0.48 6.02
C GLN A 39 17.64 0.12 4.77
N GLU A 40 18.24 1.18 4.24
CA GLU A 40 17.72 1.80 3.01
C GLU A 40 17.91 0.87 1.81
N ILE A 41 16.85 0.66 1.03
CA ILE A 41 16.89 0.03 -0.28
C ILE A 41 16.44 1.02 -1.35
N ARG A 42 17.15 1.05 -2.47
CA ARG A 42 16.80 1.87 -3.63
C ARG A 42 16.61 0.97 -4.83
N THR A 43 15.39 0.82 -5.27
CA THR A 43 15.03 0.05 -6.47
C THR A 43 14.96 0.96 -7.69
N PRO A 44 15.07 0.45 -8.92
CA PRO A 44 14.86 1.23 -10.13
C PRO A 44 13.50 1.91 -10.16
N ILE A 45 13.43 3.07 -10.81
CA ILE A 45 12.16 3.76 -11.11
C ILE A 45 11.44 3.09 -12.28
N LEU A 46 12.24 2.53 -13.20
CA LEU A 46 11.80 1.83 -14.39
C LEU A 46 11.88 0.33 -14.16
N GLU A 47 10.78 -0.36 -14.36
CA GLU A 47 10.65 -1.81 -14.15
C GLU A 47 9.89 -2.45 -15.30
N ASP A 48 9.97 -3.78 -15.39
CA ASP A 48 9.11 -4.56 -16.29
C ASP A 48 7.64 -4.43 -15.86
N LEU A 49 6.76 -4.18 -16.83
CA LEU A 49 5.31 -4.06 -16.56
C LEU A 49 4.74 -5.30 -15.87
N GLN A 50 5.24 -6.49 -16.21
CA GLN A 50 4.76 -7.76 -15.63
C GLN A 50 4.98 -7.83 -14.12
N LEU A 51 6.00 -7.13 -13.59
CA LEU A 51 6.23 -7.08 -12.15
C LEU A 51 4.99 -6.59 -11.42
N PHE A 52 4.41 -5.50 -11.90
CA PHE A 52 3.23 -4.89 -11.27
C PHE A 52 1.94 -5.66 -11.55
N GLN A 53 1.79 -6.23 -12.75
CA GLN A 53 0.65 -7.08 -13.08
C GLN A 53 0.54 -8.27 -12.13
N ARG A 54 1.68 -8.91 -11.81
CA ARG A 54 1.71 -10.06 -10.89
C ARG A 54 1.53 -9.68 -9.43
N SER A 55 2.10 -8.57 -8.98
CA SER A 55 2.14 -8.21 -7.55
C SER A 55 0.92 -7.41 -7.09
N VAL A 56 0.44 -6.49 -7.91
CA VAL A 56 -0.70 -5.60 -7.58
C VAL A 56 -2.02 -6.19 -8.06
N GLY A 57 -1.98 -7.03 -9.10
CA GLY A 57 -3.14 -7.65 -9.74
C GLY A 57 -3.63 -6.85 -10.96
N GLU A 58 -3.88 -7.57 -12.06
CA GLU A 58 -4.25 -6.99 -13.35
C GLU A 58 -5.56 -6.19 -13.32
N GLU A 59 -6.50 -6.58 -12.45
CA GLU A 59 -7.82 -5.95 -12.33
C GLU A 59 -7.86 -4.71 -11.42
N THR A 60 -6.73 -4.35 -10.81
CA THR A 60 -6.68 -3.15 -9.98
C THR A 60 -6.69 -1.89 -10.85
N ASP A 61 -7.31 -0.82 -10.37
CA ASP A 61 -7.30 0.47 -11.08
C ASP A 61 -5.87 0.97 -11.33
N ILE A 62 -4.95 0.66 -10.43
CA ILE A 62 -3.53 1.01 -10.56
C ILE A 62 -2.96 0.40 -11.83
N VAL A 63 -3.07 -0.92 -12.00
CA VAL A 63 -2.49 -1.63 -13.14
C VAL A 63 -3.28 -1.37 -14.43
N SER A 64 -4.61 -1.38 -14.36
CA SER A 64 -5.48 -1.29 -15.55
C SER A 64 -5.57 0.12 -16.14
N LYS A 65 -5.41 1.19 -15.33
CA LYS A 65 -5.70 2.57 -15.75
C LYS A 65 -4.66 3.61 -15.39
N GLU A 66 -3.90 3.39 -14.32
CA GLU A 66 -3.10 4.45 -13.69
C GLU A 66 -1.60 4.33 -13.93
N MET A 67 -1.13 3.25 -14.57
CA MET A 67 0.30 3.09 -14.84
C MET A 67 0.76 3.89 -16.06
N PHE A 68 1.96 4.46 -15.95
CA PHE A 68 2.75 4.91 -17.09
C PHE A 68 3.51 3.70 -17.65
N ALA A 69 3.04 3.14 -18.73
CA ALA A 69 3.66 2.00 -19.39
C ALA A 69 3.79 2.25 -20.90
N TRP A 70 4.84 1.69 -21.50
CA TRP A 70 5.10 1.77 -22.93
C TRP A 70 5.92 0.56 -23.39
N GLU A 71 5.85 0.26 -24.68
CA GLU A 71 6.70 -0.72 -25.32
C GLU A 71 8.07 -0.11 -25.62
N ASP A 72 9.12 -0.69 -25.04
CA ASP A 72 10.49 -0.39 -25.45
C ASP A 72 10.82 -1.27 -26.67
N ARG A 73 10.87 -0.64 -27.84
CA ARG A 73 11.11 -1.35 -29.09
C ARG A 73 12.55 -1.82 -29.14
N ALA A 74 12.70 -3.09 -29.50
CA ALA A 74 14.01 -3.69 -29.71
C ALA A 74 14.88 -2.84 -30.63
N ARG A 75 16.08 -2.56 -30.18
CA ARG A 75 17.07 -1.82 -31.00
C ARG A 75 17.71 -2.67 -32.08
N ALA A 76 17.63 -3.99 -31.97
CA ALA A 76 18.12 -4.96 -32.92
C ALA A 76 17.00 -5.90 -33.39
N GLN A 77 17.02 -6.33 -34.64
CA GLN A 77 16.02 -7.24 -35.23
C GLN A 77 15.91 -8.60 -34.50
N SER A 78 16.88 -8.94 -33.65
CA SER A 78 16.94 -10.18 -32.88
C SER A 78 16.33 -10.06 -31.45
N GLU A 79 15.96 -8.86 -30.99
CA GLU A 79 15.42 -8.64 -29.65
C GLU A 79 13.90 -8.52 -29.68
N LYS A 80 13.22 -9.14 -28.73
CA LYS A 80 11.79 -8.90 -28.51
C LYS A 80 11.60 -7.59 -27.77
N GLY A 81 10.62 -6.79 -28.18
CA GLY A 81 10.21 -5.60 -27.44
C GLY A 81 9.80 -5.97 -26.02
N GLN A 82 10.13 -5.11 -25.07
CA GLN A 82 9.82 -5.26 -23.66
C GLN A 82 8.82 -4.18 -23.23
N TRP A 83 7.83 -4.55 -22.45
CA TRP A 83 6.95 -3.57 -21.84
C TRP A 83 7.54 -3.05 -20.55
N LEU A 84 7.79 -1.76 -20.51
CA LEU A 84 8.33 -1.05 -19.36
C LEU A 84 7.27 -0.18 -18.71
N ALA A 85 7.44 0.06 -17.40
CA ALA A 85 6.58 0.94 -16.64
C ALA A 85 7.36 1.79 -15.64
N LEU A 86 6.87 3.00 -15.38
CA LEU A 86 7.29 3.74 -14.19
C LEU A 86 6.57 3.14 -12.98
N ARG A 87 7.30 2.86 -11.92
CA ARG A 87 6.77 2.24 -10.71
C ARG A 87 5.62 3.05 -10.10
N PRO A 88 4.43 2.46 -9.89
CA PRO A 88 3.29 3.13 -9.24
C PRO A 88 3.31 2.99 -7.72
N GLU A 89 4.16 2.10 -7.20
CA GLU A 89 4.45 1.76 -5.81
C GLU A 89 5.83 1.08 -5.74
N ASN A 90 6.34 0.76 -4.56
CA ASN A 90 7.70 0.23 -4.46
C ASN A 90 7.81 -1.16 -3.82
N THR A 91 6.77 -1.67 -3.18
CA THR A 91 6.77 -3.00 -2.53
C THR A 91 7.15 -4.10 -3.53
N ALA A 92 6.56 -4.07 -4.75
CA ALA A 92 6.89 -5.00 -5.82
C ALA A 92 8.37 -4.97 -6.19
N GLY A 93 8.97 -3.78 -6.30
CA GLY A 93 10.39 -3.60 -6.58
C GLY A 93 11.29 -4.15 -5.46
N VAL A 94 10.90 -3.96 -4.20
CA VAL A 94 11.63 -4.53 -3.05
C VAL A 94 11.57 -6.05 -3.04
N VAL A 95 10.38 -6.64 -3.27
CA VAL A 95 10.21 -8.10 -3.34
C VAL A 95 11.00 -8.68 -4.52
N ARG A 96 10.96 -8.04 -5.70
CA ARG A 96 11.78 -8.45 -6.85
C ARG A 96 13.27 -8.44 -6.49
N ALA A 97 13.76 -7.36 -5.86
CA ALA A 97 15.16 -7.26 -5.45
C ALA A 97 15.52 -8.33 -4.42
N TYR A 98 14.64 -8.62 -3.45
CA TYR A 98 14.82 -9.69 -2.47
C TYR A 98 15.00 -11.05 -3.16
N ILE A 99 14.20 -11.33 -4.18
CA ILE A 99 14.28 -12.59 -4.95
C ILE A 99 15.53 -12.61 -5.85
N GLU A 100 15.74 -11.57 -6.66
CA GLU A 100 16.83 -11.51 -7.63
C GLU A 100 18.21 -11.63 -6.98
N HIS A 101 18.41 -10.95 -5.84
CA HIS A 101 19.66 -10.95 -5.12
C HIS A 101 19.75 -12.04 -4.04
N LYS A 102 18.80 -12.99 -4.01
CA LYS A 102 18.75 -14.12 -3.08
C LYS A 102 18.90 -13.68 -1.61
N LEU A 103 18.23 -12.59 -1.24
CA LEU A 103 18.36 -12.04 0.10
C LEU A 103 17.78 -12.98 1.17
N TRP A 104 17.00 -13.99 0.78
CA TRP A 104 16.56 -15.06 1.68
C TRP A 104 17.72 -15.95 2.19
N GLU A 105 18.88 -15.95 1.55
CA GLU A 105 20.08 -16.66 2.04
C GLU A 105 20.72 -15.95 3.26
N ARG A 106 20.34 -14.69 3.49
CA ARG A 106 20.78 -13.96 4.69
C ARG A 106 19.99 -14.43 5.90
N PRO A 107 20.64 -14.57 7.07
CA PRO A 107 19.94 -15.00 8.28
C PRO A 107 18.95 -13.95 8.79
N GLY A 108 17.85 -14.41 9.40
CA GLY A 108 16.87 -13.56 10.07
C GLY A 108 15.94 -12.79 9.13
N LEU A 109 15.27 -11.81 9.71
CA LEU A 109 14.37 -10.91 8.98
C LEU A 109 15.17 -9.82 8.26
N GLN A 110 14.87 -9.62 7.01
CA GLN A 110 15.38 -8.48 6.24
C GLN A 110 14.41 -7.30 6.45
N ARG A 111 14.94 -6.18 6.91
CA ARG A 111 14.19 -4.97 7.22
C ARG A 111 14.65 -3.85 6.28
N PHE A 112 13.83 -3.51 5.31
CA PHE A 112 14.15 -2.48 4.34
C PHE A 112 13.19 -1.31 4.44
N TYR A 113 13.69 -0.11 4.21
CA TYR A 113 12.87 1.07 3.97
C TYR A 113 13.30 1.75 2.68
N TYR A 114 12.39 2.50 2.11
CA TYR A 114 12.66 3.32 0.94
C TYR A 114 12.01 4.70 1.07
N ILE A 115 12.63 5.67 0.40
CA ILE A 115 12.09 7.00 0.16
C ILE A 115 12.26 7.28 -1.32
N GLY A 116 11.20 7.59 -2.04
CA GLY A 116 11.37 7.87 -3.46
C GLY A 116 10.10 8.21 -4.22
N PRO A 117 10.26 8.70 -5.46
CA PRO A 117 9.16 9.07 -6.31
C PRO A 117 8.43 7.83 -6.85
N GLN A 118 7.11 7.96 -6.94
CA GLN A 118 6.19 7.02 -7.57
C GLN A 118 5.37 7.74 -8.63
N PHE A 119 4.76 6.99 -9.56
CA PHE A 119 4.15 7.58 -10.75
C PHE A 119 2.78 6.94 -11.02
N ARG A 120 1.72 7.76 -11.07
CA ARG A 120 0.36 7.31 -11.44
C ARG A 120 -0.29 8.29 -12.39
N ARG A 121 -0.98 7.76 -13.41
CA ARG A 121 -1.71 8.56 -14.41
C ARG A 121 -3.05 9.12 -13.90
N GLU A 122 -3.21 9.22 -12.61
CA GLU A 122 -4.42 9.77 -12.01
C GLU A 122 -4.77 11.16 -12.56
N ARG A 123 -6.05 11.50 -12.48
CA ARG A 123 -6.49 12.88 -12.75
C ARG A 123 -5.92 13.79 -11.66
N PRO A 124 -5.06 14.75 -12.03
CA PRO A 124 -4.44 15.63 -11.03
C PRO A 124 -5.48 16.47 -10.30
N GLN A 125 -5.40 16.49 -8.98
CA GLN A 125 -6.19 17.32 -8.10
C GLN A 125 -5.34 17.74 -6.90
N LYS A 126 -5.85 18.65 -6.04
CA LYS A 126 -5.13 19.08 -4.84
C LYS A 126 -4.74 17.86 -3.99
N GLY A 127 -3.44 17.70 -3.72
CA GLY A 127 -2.89 16.56 -2.96
C GLY A 127 -2.71 15.28 -3.75
N ARG A 128 -3.10 15.20 -5.05
CA ARG A 128 -2.85 14.06 -5.92
C ARG A 128 -2.06 14.48 -7.15
N TYR A 129 -0.84 14.01 -7.21
CA TYR A 129 0.10 14.29 -8.29
C TYR A 129 0.35 13.03 -9.12
N ARG A 130 0.79 13.20 -10.35
CA ARG A 130 1.24 12.10 -11.22
C ARG A 130 2.62 11.59 -10.84
N GLN A 131 3.45 12.46 -10.26
CA GLN A 131 4.66 12.10 -9.55
C GLN A 131 4.47 12.51 -8.10
N PHE A 132 4.56 11.55 -7.19
CA PHE A 132 4.45 11.74 -5.75
C PHE A 132 5.53 10.93 -5.05
N TYR A 133 5.71 11.13 -3.76
CA TYR A 133 6.73 10.42 -3.00
C TYR A 133 6.07 9.46 -2.01
N GLN A 134 6.68 8.30 -1.87
CA GLN A 134 6.33 7.35 -0.83
C GLN A 134 7.52 7.11 0.10
N ILE A 135 7.20 6.95 1.36
CA ILE A 135 8.04 6.36 2.38
C ILE A 135 7.42 5.01 2.70
N GLY A 136 8.19 3.94 2.66
CA GLY A 136 7.70 2.61 2.96
C GLY A 136 8.71 1.78 3.71
N ALA A 137 8.22 0.77 4.41
CA ALA A 137 8.99 -0.21 5.15
C ALA A 137 8.50 -1.62 4.83
N GLU A 138 9.44 -2.53 4.63
CA GLU A 138 9.16 -3.94 4.32
C GLU A 138 9.97 -4.83 5.28
N VAL A 139 9.29 -5.76 5.92
CA VAL A 139 9.93 -6.83 6.70
C VAL A 139 9.69 -8.14 5.99
N ILE A 140 10.76 -8.76 5.51
CA ILE A 140 10.70 -9.96 4.67
C ILE A 140 11.60 -11.04 5.27
N GLY A 141 11.10 -12.25 5.37
CA GLY A 141 11.87 -13.39 5.82
C GLY A 141 11.01 -14.64 5.98
N PRO A 142 11.63 -15.79 6.36
CA PRO A 142 10.88 -17.00 6.61
C PRO A 142 10.06 -16.90 7.90
N THR A 143 8.96 -17.64 7.98
CA THR A 143 8.10 -17.72 9.18
C THR A 143 8.87 -18.21 10.40
N THR A 144 9.88 -19.09 10.20
CA THR A 144 10.79 -19.55 11.25
C THR A 144 11.65 -18.43 11.86
N ALA A 145 11.81 -17.30 11.16
CA ALA A 145 12.48 -16.12 11.69
C ALA A 145 11.49 -15.11 12.31
N GLY A 146 10.18 -15.44 12.35
CA GLY A 146 9.15 -14.62 12.96
C GLY A 146 8.54 -13.55 12.05
N SER A 147 8.63 -13.70 10.73
CA SER A 147 8.03 -12.74 9.78
C SER A 147 6.53 -12.58 9.94
N GLU A 148 5.83 -13.59 10.47
CA GLU A 148 4.39 -13.58 10.75
C GLU A 148 4.09 -13.37 12.23
N SER A 149 5.05 -12.85 13.02
CA SER A 149 4.84 -12.60 14.44
C SER A 149 3.98 -11.35 14.64
N PRO A 150 2.96 -11.39 15.52
CA PRO A 150 2.18 -10.21 15.89
C PRO A 150 3.04 -9.08 16.49
N ALA A 151 4.21 -9.41 17.03
CA ALA A 151 5.17 -8.42 17.51
C ALA A 151 5.78 -7.59 16.37
N VAL A 152 6.00 -8.18 15.19
CA VAL A 152 6.51 -7.46 14.01
C VAL A 152 5.46 -6.46 13.49
N ASP A 153 4.21 -6.86 13.43
CA ASP A 153 3.11 -5.97 13.03
C ASP A 153 2.95 -4.81 14.01
N ALA A 154 2.96 -5.11 15.32
CA ALA A 154 2.84 -4.10 16.35
C ALA A 154 4.03 -3.11 16.34
N GLU A 155 5.26 -3.60 16.12
CA GLU A 155 6.47 -2.77 15.98
C GLU A 155 6.37 -1.82 14.79
N LEU A 156 5.87 -2.30 13.63
CA LEU A 156 5.69 -1.45 12.45
C LEU A 156 4.66 -0.35 12.70
N LEU A 157 3.57 -0.67 13.39
CA LEU A 157 2.52 0.29 13.72
C LEU A 157 3.02 1.32 14.75
N GLU A 158 3.76 0.89 15.74
CA GLU A 158 4.40 1.78 16.73
C GLU A 158 5.45 2.68 16.06
N MET A 159 6.29 2.12 15.19
CA MET A 159 7.25 2.90 14.41
C MET A 159 6.56 3.99 13.57
N LEU A 160 5.40 3.67 12.95
CA LEU A 160 4.62 4.65 12.21
C LEU A 160 4.10 5.76 13.13
N ALA A 161 3.56 5.42 14.30
CA ALA A 161 3.11 6.38 15.31
C ALA A 161 4.27 7.31 15.74
N THR A 162 5.41 6.72 16.09
CA THR A 162 6.64 7.44 16.43
C THR A 162 7.10 8.38 15.30
N LEU A 163 7.01 7.94 14.05
CA LEU A 163 7.36 8.78 12.89
C LEU A 163 6.44 9.99 12.78
N LEU A 164 5.12 9.78 12.89
CA LEU A 164 4.15 10.87 12.81
C LEU A 164 4.36 11.90 13.93
N ASP A 165 4.61 11.44 15.14
CA ASP A 165 4.89 12.32 16.29
C ASP A 165 6.18 13.12 16.11
N ARG A 166 7.26 12.48 15.63
CA ARG A 166 8.54 13.18 15.35
C ARG A 166 8.44 14.18 14.21
N LEU A 167 7.55 13.96 13.25
CA LEU A 167 7.22 14.92 12.20
C LEU A 167 6.33 16.07 12.70
N GLY A 168 5.86 16.02 13.95
CA GLY A 168 4.97 17.02 14.52
C GLY A 168 3.53 16.94 13.98
N ILE A 169 3.15 15.82 13.38
CA ILE A 169 1.78 15.63 12.88
C ILE A 169 0.85 15.34 14.05
N GLN A 170 -0.14 16.22 14.22
CA GLN A 170 -1.12 16.11 15.31
C GLN A 170 -2.46 15.60 14.82
N GLY A 171 -3.20 14.93 15.72
CA GLY A 171 -4.56 14.47 15.44
C GLY A 171 -4.63 13.28 14.48
N TRP A 172 -3.54 12.55 14.28
CA TRP A 172 -3.57 11.28 13.58
C TRP A 172 -4.36 10.23 14.38
N SER A 173 -4.89 9.24 13.71
CA SER A 173 -5.58 8.11 14.33
C SER A 173 -5.17 6.80 13.66
N LEU A 174 -4.82 5.81 14.45
CA LEU A 174 -4.51 4.46 13.98
C LEU A 174 -5.79 3.62 13.97
N LYS A 175 -6.14 3.13 12.78
CA LYS A 175 -7.28 2.25 12.58
C LYS A 175 -6.79 0.87 12.21
N LEU A 176 -7.20 -0.14 12.96
CA LEU A 176 -6.79 -1.52 12.77
C LEU A 176 -7.92 -2.35 12.19
N ASN A 177 -7.57 -3.24 11.27
CA ASN A 177 -8.41 -4.31 10.80
C ASN A 177 -7.53 -5.53 10.47
N SER A 178 -8.15 -6.69 10.29
CA SER A 178 -7.49 -7.88 9.77
C SER A 178 -8.02 -8.20 8.38
N VAL A 179 -7.13 -8.66 7.51
CA VAL A 179 -7.49 -9.15 6.17
C VAL A 179 -7.69 -10.66 6.13
N GLY A 180 -7.50 -11.34 7.27
CA GLY A 180 -7.55 -12.79 7.38
C GLY A 180 -6.47 -13.51 6.56
N CYS A 181 -6.53 -14.81 6.55
CA CYS A 181 -5.63 -15.67 5.79
C CYS A 181 -6.26 -16.15 4.47
N ALA A 182 -5.55 -17.04 3.77
CA ALA A 182 -6.02 -17.64 2.53
C ALA A 182 -7.29 -18.51 2.71
N ASN A 183 -7.54 -19.01 3.91
CA ASN A 183 -8.74 -19.79 4.22
C ASN A 183 -9.93 -18.90 4.57
N ASP A 184 -9.70 -17.81 5.29
CA ASP A 184 -10.75 -16.88 5.75
C ASP A 184 -11.34 -16.07 4.60
N ARG A 185 -10.47 -15.54 3.73
CA ARG A 185 -10.87 -14.60 2.68
C ARG A 185 -11.95 -15.13 1.73
N PRO A 186 -11.89 -16.36 1.21
CA PRO A 186 -12.93 -16.89 0.33
C PRO A 186 -14.29 -16.98 1.03
N ILE A 187 -14.31 -17.37 2.31
CA ILE A 187 -15.53 -17.48 3.11
C ILE A 187 -16.15 -16.10 3.31
N TYR A 188 -15.35 -15.15 3.72
CA TYR A 188 -15.80 -13.76 3.89
C TYR A 188 -16.29 -13.14 2.59
N LEU A 189 -15.55 -13.32 1.49
CA LEU A 189 -15.94 -12.81 0.17
C LEU A 189 -17.28 -13.40 -0.29
N GLN A 190 -17.54 -14.66 -0.02
CA GLN A 190 -18.82 -15.28 -0.35
C GLN A 190 -19.95 -14.67 0.49
N ALA A 191 -19.76 -14.52 1.80
CA ALA A 191 -20.73 -13.87 2.68
C ALA A 191 -21.01 -12.41 2.28
N LEU A 192 -19.97 -11.68 1.89
CA LEU A 192 -20.10 -10.30 1.41
C LEU A 192 -20.89 -10.23 0.09
N ARG A 193 -20.62 -11.13 -0.86
CA ARG A 193 -21.40 -11.23 -2.11
C ARG A 193 -22.86 -11.56 -1.84
N ASP A 194 -23.12 -12.50 -0.94
CA ASP A 194 -24.49 -12.89 -0.60
C ASP A 194 -25.25 -11.74 0.07
N ALA A 195 -24.62 -11.02 0.99
CA ALA A 195 -25.23 -9.84 1.60
C ALA A 195 -25.47 -8.68 0.62
N LEU A 196 -24.64 -8.55 -0.42
CA LEU A 196 -24.80 -7.49 -1.43
C LEU A 196 -25.90 -7.80 -2.44
N LYS A 197 -26.27 -9.06 -2.70
CA LYS A 197 -27.24 -9.46 -3.74
C LYS A 197 -28.55 -8.68 -3.67
N ASP A 198 -29.06 -8.53 -2.46
CA ASP A 198 -30.38 -7.94 -2.26
C ASP A 198 -30.37 -6.42 -2.14
N VAL A 199 -29.22 -5.80 -1.93
CA VAL A 199 -29.10 -4.38 -1.60
C VAL A 199 -28.30 -3.57 -2.63
N VAL A 200 -27.43 -4.22 -3.41
CA VAL A 200 -26.50 -3.54 -4.32
C VAL A 200 -27.20 -2.70 -5.38
N HIS A 201 -28.39 -3.08 -5.83
CA HIS A 201 -29.17 -2.35 -6.83
C HIS A 201 -29.64 -0.97 -6.32
N THR A 202 -29.68 -0.76 -5.01
CA THR A 202 -30.03 0.53 -4.38
C THR A 202 -28.83 1.43 -4.15
N MET A 203 -27.62 0.92 -4.33
CA MET A 203 -26.37 1.64 -4.11
C MET A 203 -25.94 2.43 -5.36
N CYS A 204 -24.93 3.29 -5.20
CA CYS A 204 -24.38 4.05 -6.29
C CYS A 204 -23.81 3.16 -7.42
N SER A 205 -23.75 3.69 -8.64
CA SER A 205 -23.30 2.93 -9.84
C SER A 205 -21.90 2.35 -9.70
N ASP A 206 -21.01 3.02 -8.95
CA ASP A 206 -19.66 2.49 -8.68
C ASP A 206 -19.71 1.27 -7.75
N CYS A 207 -20.57 1.27 -6.72
CA CYS A 207 -20.77 0.12 -5.85
C CYS A 207 -21.41 -1.06 -6.59
N GLN A 208 -22.36 -0.83 -7.47
CA GLN A 208 -22.94 -1.86 -8.31
C GLN A 208 -21.88 -2.57 -9.15
N ARG A 209 -21.01 -1.82 -9.84
CA ARG A 209 -19.91 -2.36 -10.63
C ARG A 209 -18.87 -3.08 -9.76
N ARG A 210 -18.51 -2.52 -8.59
CA ARG A 210 -17.53 -3.09 -7.66
C ARG A 210 -18.01 -4.40 -7.05
N ALA A 211 -19.29 -4.54 -6.78
CA ALA A 211 -19.86 -5.77 -6.24
C ALA A 211 -19.63 -6.97 -7.17
N GLU A 212 -19.65 -6.74 -8.49
CA GLU A 212 -19.39 -7.79 -9.49
C GLU A 212 -17.89 -8.10 -9.62
N THR A 213 -17.04 -7.06 -9.69
CA THR A 213 -15.62 -7.22 -10.01
C THR A 213 -14.76 -7.46 -8.76
N ASN A 214 -14.94 -6.64 -7.72
CA ASN A 214 -14.21 -6.74 -6.46
C ASN A 214 -15.08 -6.22 -5.31
N PRO A 215 -15.86 -7.08 -4.64
CA PRO A 215 -16.83 -6.68 -3.63
C PRO A 215 -16.21 -6.00 -2.41
N LEU A 216 -14.93 -6.27 -2.08
CA LEU A 216 -14.23 -5.55 -1.00
C LEU A 216 -14.18 -4.04 -1.23
N ARG A 217 -14.12 -3.59 -2.48
CA ARG A 217 -14.10 -2.16 -2.81
C ARG A 217 -15.44 -1.44 -2.57
N VAL A 218 -16.51 -2.17 -2.33
CA VAL A 218 -17.79 -1.58 -1.89
C VAL A 218 -17.62 -0.92 -0.52
N LEU A 219 -16.80 -1.52 0.35
CA LEU A 219 -16.49 -0.98 1.68
C LEU A 219 -15.76 0.37 1.63
N ASP A 220 -15.07 0.68 0.53
CA ASP A 220 -14.38 1.96 0.30
C ASP A 220 -15.31 3.08 -0.18
N CYS A 221 -16.59 2.83 -0.36
CA CYS A 221 -17.53 3.83 -0.85
C CYS A 221 -17.66 4.98 0.15
N LYS A 222 -17.68 6.22 -0.39
CA LYS A 222 -17.83 7.45 0.41
C LYS A 222 -19.14 8.17 0.15
N VAL A 223 -20.02 7.58 -0.65
CA VAL A 223 -21.35 8.13 -0.93
C VAL A 223 -22.20 8.03 0.35
N PRO A 224 -22.74 9.16 0.86
CA PRO A 224 -23.47 9.16 2.13
C PRO A 224 -24.65 8.21 2.18
N GLU A 225 -25.38 8.08 1.07
CA GLU A 225 -26.57 7.23 0.94
C GLU A 225 -26.24 5.74 1.05
N ASP A 226 -25.02 5.35 0.68
CA ASP A 226 -24.55 3.96 0.75
C ASP A 226 -24.07 3.56 2.15
N GLN A 227 -23.71 4.53 3.02
CA GLN A 227 -23.11 4.25 4.33
C GLN A 227 -23.98 3.37 5.23
N PRO A 228 -25.31 3.58 5.36
CA PRO A 228 -26.16 2.74 6.21
C PRO A 228 -26.23 1.29 5.73
N ILE A 229 -26.02 1.03 4.44
CA ILE A 229 -25.96 -0.31 3.87
C ILE A 229 -24.62 -0.94 4.23
N ILE A 230 -23.53 -0.20 3.99
CA ILE A 230 -22.14 -0.67 4.24
C ILE A 230 -21.93 -1.05 5.72
N GLU A 231 -22.49 -0.29 6.64
CA GLU A 231 -22.39 -0.55 8.09
C GLU A 231 -23.03 -1.88 8.52
N LYS A 232 -23.97 -2.40 7.73
CA LYS A 232 -24.66 -3.68 7.99
C LYS A 232 -24.04 -4.87 7.27
N LEU A 233 -23.04 -4.64 6.39
CA LEU A 233 -22.37 -5.71 5.67
C LEU A 233 -21.55 -6.59 6.65
N PRO A 234 -21.31 -7.85 6.30
CA PRO A 234 -20.47 -8.74 7.07
C PRO A 234 -19.09 -8.12 7.35
N ARG A 235 -18.53 -8.36 8.51
CA ARG A 235 -17.23 -7.87 8.94
C ARG A 235 -16.19 -8.98 8.84
N MET A 236 -15.00 -8.69 8.33
CA MET A 236 -13.92 -9.68 8.23
C MET A 236 -13.60 -10.34 9.57
N ALA A 237 -13.68 -9.59 10.66
CA ALA A 237 -13.40 -10.08 12.02
C ALA A 237 -14.28 -11.27 12.44
N ASP A 238 -15.50 -11.40 11.89
CA ASP A 238 -16.43 -12.49 12.21
C ASP A 238 -16.08 -13.79 11.49
N TYR A 239 -15.19 -13.76 10.50
CA TYR A 239 -14.80 -14.85 9.63
C TYR A 239 -13.34 -15.30 9.83
N LEU A 240 -12.63 -14.70 10.76
CA LEU A 240 -11.27 -15.09 11.10
C LEU A 240 -11.23 -16.49 11.72
N ASP A 241 -10.32 -17.32 11.29
CA ASP A 241 -9.99 -18.56 11.95
C ASP A 241 -9.36 -18.31 13.35
N GLU A 242 -9.17 -19.37 14.12
CA GLU A 242 -8.60 -19.27 15.48
C GLU A 242 -7.20 -18.61 15.48
N SER A 243 -6.36 -18.98 14.50
CA SER A 243 -5.00 -18.46 14.36
C SER A 243 -5.00 -16.97 14.04
N CYS A 244 -5.77 -16.54 13.05
CA CYS A 244 -5.89 -15.13 12.66
C CYS A 244 -6.51 -14.28 13.78
N ARG A 245 -7.48 -14.83 14.50
CA ARG A 245 -8.09 -14.16 15.65
C ARG A 245 -7.11 -13.98 16.79
N ALA A 246 -6.35 -15.02 17.13
CA ALA A 246 -5.33 -14.98 18.16
C ALA A 246 -4.21 -13.99 17.80
N HIS A 247 -3.74 -14.01 16.55
CA HIS A 247 -2.76 -13.05 16.04
C HIS A 247 -3.24 -11.60 16.18
N PHE A 248 -4.45 -11.31 15.70
CA PHE A 248 -5.01 -9.95 15.75
C PHE A 248 -5.24 -9.47 17.18
N ALA A 249 -5.64 -10.37 18.08
CA ALA A 249 -5.78 -10.05 19.51
C ALA A 249 -4.41 -9.75 20.15
N GLU A 250 -3.36 -10.50 19.81
CA GLU A 250 -2.02 -10.26 20.36
C GLU A 250 -1.40 -8.95 19.85
N VAL A 251 -1.62 -8.58 18.58
CA VAL A 251 -1.24 -7.24 18.05
C VAL A 251 -1.87 -6.13 18.89
N GLN A 252 -3.17 -6.22 19.17
CA GLN A 252 -3.88 -5.22 19.99
C GLN A 252 -3.34 -5.14 21.40
N LYS A 253 -3.05 -6.29 22.01
CA LYS A 253 -2.48 -6.38 23.37
C LYS A 253 -1.09 -5.74 23.43
N ILE A 254 -0.23 -6.00 22.44
CA ILE A 254 1.11 -5.41 22.37
C ILE A 254 1.00 -3.89 22.18
N LEU A 255 0.19 -3.39 21.26
CA LEU A 255 -0.01 -1.95 21.06
C LEU A 255 -0.55 -1.26 22.32
N THR A 256 -1.46 -1.93 23.06
CA THR A 256 -1.97 -1.43 24.34
C THR A 256 -0.85 -1.34 25.38
N ALA A 257 0.02 -2.35 25.47
CA ALA A 257 1.16 -2.35 26.36
C ALA A 257 2.21 -1.29 26.02
N MET A 258 2.32 -0.93 24.72
CA MET A 258 3.19 0.13 24.22
C MET A 258 2.54 1.52 24.29
N GLU A 259 1.32 1.62 24.81
CA GLU A 259 0.54 2.87 24.91
C GLU A 259 0.28 3.55 23.54
N VAL A 260 0.27 2.78 22.45
CA VAL A 260 -0.09 3.28 21.12
C VAL A 260 -1.60 3.31 20.96
N PRO A 261 -2.23 4.49 20.80
CA PRO A 261 -3.68 4.57 20.66
C PRO A 261 -4.15 4.04 19.30
N PHE A 262 -5.18 3.22 19.31
CA PHE A 262 -5.81 2.70 18.10
C PHE A 262 -7.31 2.52 18.26
N THR A 263 -8.01 2.35 17.14
CA THR A 263 -9.41 1.95 17.07
C THR A 263 -9.57 0.82 16.07
N ILE A 264 -10.55 -0.07 16.31
CA ILE A 264 -10.88 -1.09 15.32
C ILE A 264 -11.79 -0.48 14.27
N ASP A 265 -11.39 -0.58 13.01
CA ASP A 265 -12.22 -0.19 11.87
C ASP A 265 -12.53 -1.42 11.03
N HIS A 266 -13.79 -1.75 10.90
CA HIS A 266 -14.25 -2.96 10.22
C HIS A 266 -14.38 -2.82 8.69
N ARG A 267 -13.87 -1.72 8.12
CA ARG A 267 -13.94 -1.41 6.69
C ARG A 267 -12.66 -1.69 5.96
#